data_0a5d434be9f6be2883a4ae1e6055fc9a
#
_entry.id   0a5d434be9f6be2883a4ae1e6055fc9a
#
_cell.length_a   1.000
_cell.length_b   1.000
_cell.length_c   1.000
_cell.angle_alpha   90.00
_cell.angle_beta   90.00
_cell.angle_gamma   90.00
#
_symmetry.space_group_name_H-M   'P 1'
#
loop_
_entity.id
_entity.type
_entity.pdbx_description
1 polymer ?
#
loop_
_entity_poly.entity_id
_entity_poly.type
_entity_poly.pdbx_seq_one_letter_code
_entity_poly.pdbx_strand_id
1 'polypeptide(L)'
;MASTEPNTHSEDSSSKTTISLQDYLNRLDNKGQFVIPDYQRGYVWGQRKKNEKEDSVTYLISTLAQSYQENKEIFLQGITVHEVEYTKEIVLVDGQQRTTFFYLLLKYLGYDGYLQIRYEIRRQSNDYLKNLSLDDIARDDDEPYQDIFFFKRTLRIFGRELKDTGKKSFLDYILK
;
A
#
# COMPACT_ATOMS: atom_id res chain seq x y z
N MET A 1 -45.51 29.90 23.67
CA MET A 1 -45.40 28.70 22.82
C MET A 1 -44.00 28.70 22.26
N ALA A 2 -43.14 27.90 22.84
CA ALA A 2 -41.74 27.76 22.41
C ALA A 2 -41.63 26.45 21.58
N SER A 3 -41.31 26.62 20.31
CA SER A 3 -41.08 25.48 19.39
C SER A 3 -39.66 24.99 19.56
N THR A 4 -39.51 23.77 20.08
CA THR A 4 -38.27 23.07 20.20
C THR A 4 -38.01 22.34 18.88
N GLU A 5 -36.98 22.73 18.14
CA GLU A 5 -36.49 21.99 16.98
C GLU A 5 -35.69 20.76 17.45
N PRO A 6 -35.86 19.60 16.82
CA PRO A 6 -35.07 18.45 17.14
C PRO A 6 -33.68 18.55 16.47
N ASN A 7 -32.65 18.53 17.30
CA ASN A 7 -31.25 18.48 16.92
C ASN A 7 -30.94 17.06 16.39
N THR A 8 -30.92 16.90 15.06
CA THR A 8 -30.49 15.67 14.41
C THR A 8 -28.98 15.61 14.40
N HIS A 9 -28.38 15.03 15.44
CA HIS A 9 -27.00 14.56 15.37
C HIS A 9 -26.96 13.40 14.38
N SER A 10 -26.32 13.62 13.23
CA SER A 10 -25.89 12.56 12.34
C SER A 10 -24.80 11.78 13.07
N GLU A 11 -25.14 10.59 13.53
CA GLU A 11 -24.15 9.63 14.03
C GLU A 11 -23.24 9.23 12.86
N ASP A 12 -22.00 9.70 12.93
CA ASP A 12 -20.91 9.27 12.04
C ASP A 12 -20.57 7.83 12.38
N SER A 13 -21.25 6.88 11.73
CA SER A 13 -21.04 5.44 11.93
C SER A 13 -19.75 5.01 11.26
N SER A 14 -18.60 5.25 11.87
CA SER A 14 -17.34 4.63 11.47
C SER A 14 -17.41 3.13 11.75
N SER A 15 -17.78 2.32 10.75
CA SER A 15 -17.76 0.87 10.87
C SER A 15 -16.33 0.36 10.79
N LYS A 16 -15.83 -0.26 11.86
CA LYS A 16 -14.56 -1.00 11.82
C LYS A 16 -14.84 -2.40 11.26
N THR A 17 -14.27 -2.69 10.09
CA THR A 17 -14.44 -3.99 9.44
C THR A 17 -13.06 -4.60 9.15
N THR A 18 -12.87 -5.87 9.50
CA THR A 18 -11.70 -6.64 9.06
C THR A 18 -12.03 -7.27 7.71
N ILE A 19 -11.20 -7.00 6.71
CA ILE A 19 -11.36 -7.49 5.35
C ILE A 19 -10.05 -8.09 4.84
N SER A 20 -10.12 -8.96 3.85
CA SER A 20 -8.94 -9.48 3.16
C SER A 20 -8.27 -8.39 2.32
N LEU A 21 -7.01 -8.61 1.91
CA LEU A 21 -6.35 -7.70 0.97
C LEU A 21 -7.10 -7.65 -0.37
N GLN A 22 -7.62 -8.79 -0.85
CA GLN A 22 -8.42 -8.84 -2.08
C GLN A 22 -9.68 -7.97 -1.97
N ASP A 23 -10.40 -8.03 -0.85
CA ASP A 23 -11.60 -7.21 -0.67
C ASP A 23 -11.26 -5.72 -0.57
N TYR A 24 -10.11 -5.38 0.01
CA TYR A 24 -9.60 -4.01 0.03
C TYR A 24 -9.33 -3.49 -1.39
N LEU A 25 -8.70 -4.31 -2.24
CA LEU A 25 -8.45 -3.97 -3.64
C LEU A 25 -9.74 -3.89 -4.48
N ASN A 26 -10.72 -4.75 -4.20
CA ASN A 26 -12.00 -4.76 -4.89
C ASN A 26 -12.78 -3.45 -4.72
N ARG A 27 -12.50 -2.67 -3.67
CA ARG A 27 -13.08 -1.33 -3.48
C ARG A 27 -12.74 -0.34 -4.60
N LEU A 28 -11.67 -0.57 -5.35
CA LEU A 28 -11.32 0.25 -6.52
C LEU A 28 -12.30 0.09 -7.70
N ASP A 29 -13.11 -0.97 -7.70
CA ASP A 29 -14.16 -1.24 -8.71
C ASP A 29 -13.69 -1.05 -10.17
N ASN A 30 -12.45 -1.43 -10.47
CA ASN A 30 -11.77 -1.29 -11.77
C ASN A 30 -11.78 0.14 -12.38
N LYS A 31 -12.09 1.16 -11.60
CA LYS A 31 -12.18 2.55 -12.05
C LYS A 31 -11.60 3.55 -11.05
N GLY A 32 -11.47 3.15 -9.80
CA GLY A 32 -10.99 4.00 -8.73
C GLY A 32 -9.47 4.03 -8.63
N GLN A 33 -8.97 4.81 -7.68
CA GLN A 33 -7.56 4.86 -7.33
C GLN A 33 -7.37 5.17 -5.85
N PHE A 34 -6.31 4.63 -5.27
CA PHE A 34 -5.85 5.08 -3.97
C PHE A 34 -5.17 6.45 -4.12
N VAL A 35 -5.53 7.38 -3.27
CA VAL A 35 -4.97 8.73 -3.27
C VAL A 35 -4.23 8.98 -1.96
N ILE A 36 -2.98 9.37 -2.07
CA ILE A 36 -2.15 9.81 -0.95
C ILE A 36 -2.17 11.34 -0.97
N PRO A 37 -2.86 11.97 0.01
CA PRO A 37 -3.06 13.40 0.03
C PRO A 37 -1.76 14.18 0.30
N ASP A 38 -1.79 15.48 0.03
CA ASP A 38 -0.64 16.39 0.07
C ASP A 38 -0.01 16.53 1.45
N TYR A 39 -0.80 16.43 2.52
CA TYR A 39 -0.34 16.49 3.91
C TYR A 39 0.42 15.22 4.36
N GLN A 40 0.37 14.15 3.57
CA GLN A 40 1.09 12.92 3.85
C GLN A 40 2.54 13.03 3.35
N ARG A 41 3.47 12.49 4.16
CA ARG A 41 4.87 12.37 3.73
C ARG A 41 5.00 11.41 2.55
N GLY A 42 6.12 11.51 1.80
CA GLY A 42 6.48 10.54 0.80
C GLY A 42 6.74 9.15 1.35
N TYR A 43 6.95 8.20 0.44
CA TYR A 43 7.30 6.84 0.82
C TYR A 43 8.74 6.80 1.38
N VAL A 44 8.87 6.25 2.58
CA VAL A 44 10.15 6.17 3.30
C VAL A 44 10.40 4.78 3.91
N TRP A 45 9.53 3.82 3.70
CA TRP A 45 9.80 2.44 4.10
C TRP A 45 11.01 1.90 3.34
N GLY A 46 11.82 1.09 4.01
CA GLY A 46 13.16 0.75 3.55
C GLY A 46 14.25 1.65 4.13
N GLN A 47 13.88 2.78 4.79
CA GLN A 47 14.81 3.55 5.59
C GLN A 47 15.04 2.84 6.93
N ARG A 48 16.30 2.44 7.17
CA ARG A 48 16.69 1.89 8.48
C ARG A 48 16.96 3.03 9.45
N LYS A 49 16.29 3.07 10.58
CA LYS A 49 16.58 4.00 11.66
C LYS A 49 17.78 3.52 12.48
N LYS A 50 18.49 4.46 13.11
CA LYS A 50 19.77 4.21 13.79
C LYS A 50 19.70 3.11 14.87
N ASN A 51 18.55 2.93 15.51
CA ASN A 51 18.34 1.98 16.61
C ASN A 51 17.49 0.74 16.23
N GLU A 52 17.15 0.57 14.96
CA GLU A 52 16.35 -0.56 14.48
C GLU A 52 17.29 -1.64 13.92
N LYS A 53 16.97 -2.92 14.20
CA LYS A 53 17.73 -4.06 13.67
C LYS A 53 17.57 -4.17 12.16
N GLU A 54 16.37 -3.89 11.66
CA GLU A 54 16.00 -3.95 10.25
C GLU A 54 15.00 -2.82 9.90
N ASP A 55 14.83 -2.56 8.61
CA ASP A 55 13.84 -1.60 8.14
C ASP A 55 12.43 -2.23 8.06
N SER A 56 11.40 -1.38 7.97
CA SER A 56 10.00 -1.83 7.97
C SER A 56 9.66 -2.73 6.78
N VAL A 57 10.31 -2.57 5.62
CA VAL A 57 10.09 -3.42 4.44
C VAL A 57 10.62 -4.81 4.70
N THR A 58 11.88 -4.92 5.15
CA THR A 58 12.52 -6.20 5.46
C THR A 58 11.70 -6.95 6.51
N TYR A 59 11.32 -6.27 7.60
CA TYR A 59 10.50 -6.86 8.65
C TYR A 59 9.18 -7.42 8.12
N LEU A 60 8.41 -6.60 7.37
CA LEU A 60 7.08 -7.04 6.91
C LEU A 60 7.17 -8.15 5.87
N ILE A 61 8.09 -8.06 4.90
CA ILE A 61 8.20 -9.09 3.86
C ILE A 61 8.69 -10.43 4.42
N SER A 62 9.63 -10.41 5.37
CA SER A 62 10.10 -11.61 6.05
C SER A 62 8.98 -12.26 6.88
N THR A 63 8.18 -11.43 7.58
CA THR A 63 7.01 -11.90 8.33
C THR A 63 5.97 -12.54 7.40
N LEU A 64 5.68 -11.93 6.26
CA LEU A 64 4.75 -12.47 5.25
C LEU A 64 5.28 -13.80 4.68
N ALA A 65 6.56 -13.87 4.35
CA ALA A 65 7.19 -15.08 3.82
C ALA A 65 7.17 -16.23 4.84
N GLN A 66 7.48 -15.95 6.12
CA GLN A 66 7.39 -16.95 7.19
C GLN A 66 5.96 -17.45 7.37
N SER A 67 4.97 -16.56 7.44
CA SER A 67 3.58 -16.95 7.62
C SER A 67 3.04 -17.75 6.42
N TYR A 68 3.50 -17.45 5.21
CA TYR A 68 3.22 -18.24 4.02
C TYR A 68 3.74 -19.69 4.19
N GLN A 69 4.99 -19.85 4.64
CA GLN A 69 5.59 -21.18 4.89
C GLN A 69 4.84 -21.95 5.98
N GLU A 70 4.39 -21.24 7.02
CA GLU A 70 3.64 -21.81 8.14
C GLU A 70 2.14 -21.96 7.85
N ASN A 71 1.66 -21.50 6.70
CA ASN A 71 0.24 -21.45 6.32
C ASN A 71 -0.64 -20.75 7.37
N LYS A 72 -0.16 -19.61 7.88
CA LYS A 72 -0.85 -18.79 8.89
C LYS A 72 -1.38 -17.51 8.29
N GLU A 73 -2.51 -17.05 8.82
CA GLU A 73 -3.02 -15.71 8.53
C GLU A 73 -2.24 -14.65 9.30
N ILE A 74 -2.11 -13.46 8.69
CA ILE A 74 -1.51 -12.30 9.33
C ILE A 74 -2.54 -11.18 9.41
N PHE A 75 -2.71 -10.64 10.62
CA PHE A 75 -3.46 -9.41 10.80
C PHE A 75 -2.56 -8.21 10.53
N LEU A 76 -2.86 -7.47 9.48
CA LEU A 76 -2.24 -6.19 9.19
C LEU A 76 -2.96 -5.10 10.00
N GLN A 77 -2.20 -4.14 10.51
CA GLN A 77 -2.80 -3.00 11.23
C GLN A 77 -3.81 -2.26 10.36
N GLY A 78 -4.81 -1.65 10.98
CA GLY A 78 -5.87 -0.92 10.29
C GLY A 78 -5.36 0.16 9.32
N ILE A 79 -6.14 0.40 8.28
CA ILE A 79 -5.98 1.51 7.33
C ILE A 79 -7.23 2.38 7.47
N THR A 80 -7.06 3.69 7.54
CA THR A 80 -8.18 4.64 7.56
C THR A 80 -8.29 5.30 6.21
N VAL A 81 -9.47 5.20 5.60
CA VAL A 81 -9.75 5.75 4.28
C VAL A 81 -10.98 6.65 4.30
N HIS A 82 -11.03 7.58 3.35
CA HIS A 82 -12.22 8.33 2.98
C HIS A 82 -12.55 8.06 1.51
N GLU A 83 -13.73 7.51 1.25
CA GLU A 83 -14.18 7.19 -0.11
C GLU A 83 -14.92 8.38 -0.71
N VAL A 84 -14.49 8.81 -1.91
CA VAL A 84 -15.11 9.90 -2.66
C VAL A 84 -15.93 9.30 -3.80
N GLU A 85 -17.24 9.21 -3.62
CA GLU A 85 -18.15 8.49 -4.53
C GLU A 85 -18.07 8.96 -5.99
N TYR A 86 -18.02 10.27 -6.23
CA TYR A 86 -18.05 10.84 -7.57
C TYR A 86 -16.79 10.55 -8.39
N THR A 87 -15.62 10.57 -7.76
CA THR A 87 -14.33 10.33 -8.42
C THR A 87 -13.86 8.91 -8.32
N LYS A 88 -14.54 8.09 -7.50
CA LYS A 88 -14.10 6.72 -7.15
C LYS A 88 -12.70 6.71 -6.52
N GLU A 89 -12.34 7.79 -5.83
CA GLU A 89 -11.07 7.89 -5.12
C GLU A 89 -11.20 7.36 -3.69
N ILE A 90 -10.21 6.60 -3.27
CA ILE A 90 -10.04 6.13 -1.90
C ILE A 90 -8.87 6.90 -1.30
N VAL A 91 -9.19 7.97 -0.58
CA VAL A 91 -8.20 8.85 0.04
C VAL A 91 -7.67 8.22 1.31
N LEU A 92 -6.35 8.05 1.40
CA LEU A 92 -5.68 7.44 2.54
C LEU A 92 -5.46 8.46 3.66
N VAL A 93 -6.26 8.38 4.71
CA VAL A 93 -6.08 9.19 5.92
C VAL A 93 -4.96 8.62 6.79
N ASP A 94 -4.87 7.29 6.90
CA ASP A 94 -3.75 6.57 7.50
C ASP A 94 -3.48 5.27 6.75
N GLY A 95 -2.25 4.74 6.87
CA GLY A 95 -1.81 3.48 6.25
C GLY A 95 -1.16 3.65 4.87
N GLN A 96 -0.86 4.87 4.43
CA GLN A 96 -0.25 5.15 3.12
C GLN A 96 1.03 4.33 2.84
N GLN A 97 1.92 4.17 3.83
CA GLN A 97 3.16 3.42 3.66
C GLN A 97 2.88 1.94 3.38
N ARG A 98 1.91 1.35 4.08
CA ARG A 98 1.46 -0.04 3.87
C ARG A 98 0.77 -0.21 2.52
N THR A 99 -0.14 0.69 2.16
CA THR A 99 -0.80 0.64 0.84
C THR A 99 0.22 0.74 -0.29
N THR A 100 1.21 1.63 -0.19
CA THR A 100 2.31 1.72 -1.17
C THR A 100 3.17 0.45 -1.18
N PHE A 101 3.49 -0.12 -0.02
CA PHE A 101 4.21 -1.39 0.07
C PHE A 101 3.46 -2.50 -0.66
N PHE A 102 2.16 -2.68 -0.40
CA PHE A 102 1.37 -3.71 -1.07
C PHE A 102 1.20 -3.42 -2.56
N TYR A 103 1.07 -2.16 -2.96
CA TYR A 103 1.10 -1.78 -4.38
C TYR A 103 2.36 -2.30 -5.06
N LEU A 104 3.54 -2.01 -4.50
CA LEU A 104 4.82 -2.44 -5.03
C LEU A 104 4.97 -3.98 -5.00
N LEU A 105 4.52 -4.63 -3.92
CA LEU A 105 4.58 -6.09 -3.79
C LEU A 105 3.70 -6.78 -4.83
N LEU A 106 2.47 -6.33 -5.02
CA LEU A 106 1.56 -6.88 -6.03
C LEU A 106 2.11 -6.72 -7.44
N LYS A 107 2.70 -5.55 -7.77
CA LYS A 107 3.39 -5.34 -9.05
C LYS A 107 4.61 -6.27 -9.19
N TYR A 108 5.41 -6.44 -8.14
CA TYR A 108 6.55 -7.35 -8.13
C TYR A 108 6.15 -8.81 -8.35
N LEU A 109 5.02 -9.24 -7.78
CA LEU A 109 4.50 -10.60 -7.91
C LEU A 109 3.77 -10.85 -9.24
N GLY A 110 3.52 -9.82 -10.04
CA GLY A 110 2.84 -9.93 -11.32
C GLY A 110 1.31 -9.94 -11.20
N TYR A 111 0.75 -9.25 -10.20
CA TYR A 111 -0.69 -9.06 -10.11
C TYR A 111 -1.24 -8.35 -11.34
N ASP A 112 -2.19 -8.97 -12.03
CA ASP A 112 -2.80 -8.52 -13.27
C ASP A 112 -4.15 -7.81 -13.10
N GLY A 113 -4.66 -7.76 -11.86
CA GLY A 113 -5.89 -7.05 -11.53
C GLY A 113 -5.71 -5.52 -11.57
N TYR A 114 -6.85 -4.83 -11.52
CA TYR A 114 -6.86 -3.38 -11.52
C TYR A 114 -6.25 -2.82 -10.22
N LEU A 115 -5.24 -1.99 -10.35
CA LEU A 115 -4.54 -1.38 -9.20
C LEU A 115 -3.93 -0.03 -9.60
N GLN A 116 -4.42 1.04 -8.99
CA GLN A 116 -3.96 2.39 -9.20
C GLN A 116 -3.67 3.10 -7.89
N ILE A 117 -2.57 3.85 -7.84
CA ILE A 117 -2.19 4.70 -6.70
C ILE A 117 -1.67 6.03 -7.22
N ARG A 118 -2.00 7.12 -6.54
CA ARG A 118 -1.58 8.46 -6.89
C ARG A 118 -1.23 9.27 -5.63
N TYR A 119 -0.10 9.97 -5.69
CA TYR A 119 0.24 11.05 -4.76
C TYR A 119 -0.29 12.38 -5.33
N GLU A 120 -0.96 13.20 -4.53
CA GLU A 120 -1.54 14.46 -5.03
C GLU A 120 -0.49 15.41 -5.58
N ILE A 121 0.64 15.57 -4.91
CA ILE A 121 1.65 16.60 -5.24
C ILE A 121 3.01 16.04 -5.71
N ARG A 122 3.15 14.71 -5.89
CA ARG A 122 4.43 14.07 -6.22
C ARG A 122 4.43 13.50 -7.64
N ARG A 123 4.52 14.41 -8.62
CA ARG A 123 4.42 14.04 -10.04
C ARG A 123 5.43 12.96 -10.43
N GLN A 124 6.70 13.10 -10.06
CA GLN A 124 7.76 12.16 -10.41
C GLN A 124 7.49 10.76 -9.82
N SER A 125 7.01 10.70 -8.58
CA SER A 125 6.60 9.44 -7.94
C SER A 125 5.44 8.79 -8.70
N ASN A 126 4.45 9.57 -9.14
CA ASN A 126 3.32 9.08 -9.92
C ASN A 126 3.77 8.53 -11.27
N ASP A 127 4.61 9.28 -11.99
CA ASP A 127 5.13 8.87 -13.30
C ASP A 127 5.95 7.57 -13.17
N TYR A 128 6.76 7.44 -12.12
CA TYR A 128 7.51 6.22 -11.84
C TYR A 128 6.59 5.03 -11.56
N LEU A 129 5.62 5.17 -10.64
CA LEU A 129 4.71 4.08 -10.26
C LEU A 129 3.83 3.62 -11.43
N LYS A 130 3.39 4.57 -12.27
CA LYS A 130 2.60 4.27 -13.47
C LYS A 130 3.38 3.46 -14.51
N ASN A 131 4.68 3.76 -14.66
CA ASN A 131 5.57 3.14 -15.64
C ASN A 131 6.53 2.13 -15.01
N LEU A 132 6.18 1.60 -13.84
CA LEU A 132 7.04 0.70 -13.07
C LEU A 132 7.49 -0.49 -13.91
N SER A 133 8.80 -0.59 -14.14
CA SER A 133 9.46 -1.75 -14.75
C SER A 133 10.32 -2.47 -13.71
N LEU A 134 10.21 -3.80 -13.67
CA LEU A 134 11.07 -4.61 -12.81
C LEU A 134 12.50 -4.73 -13.35
N ASP A 135 12.72 -4.45 -14.62
CA ASP A 135 14.04 -4.48 -15.26
C ASP A 135 14.95 -3.34 -14.78
N ASP A 136 14.36 -2.22 -14.34
CA ASP A 136 15.09 -1.06 -13.83
C ASP A 136 15.57 -1.22 -12.36
N ILE A 137 15.13 -2.26 -11.68
CA ILE A 137 15.47 -2.51 -10.26
C ILE A 137 16.96 -2.83 -10.10
N ALA A 138 17.56 -3.47 -11.09
CA ALA A 138 18.97 -3.88 -11.06
C ALA A 138 19.96 -2.70 -11.23
N ARG A 139 19.48 -1.55 -11.71
CA ARG A 139 20.33 -0.39 -11.93
C ARG A 139 20.49 0.41 -10.65
N ASP A 140 21.73 0.62 -10.25
CA ASP A 140 22.10 1.47 -9.11
C ASP A 140 22.32 2.89 -9.65
N ASP A 141 21.22 3.53 -10.05
CA ASP A 141 21.23 4.89 -10.54
C ASP A 141 21.22 5.84 -9.34
N ASP A 142 21.92 6.97 -9.46
CA ASP A 142 21.79 8.10 -8.54
C ASP A 142 20.34 8.63 -8.65
N GLU A 143 19.48 8.20 -7.72
CA GLU A 143 18.09 8.59 -7.73
C GLU A 143 17.87 9.87 -6.91
N PRO A 144 17.62 11.03 -7.55
CA PRO A 144 17.48 12.30 -6.86
C PRO A 144 16.18 12.43 -6.06
N TYR A 145 15.18 11.60 -6.37
CA TYR A 145 13.88 11.64 -5.72
C TYR A 145 13.80 10.59 -4.62
N GLN A 146 13.66 11.05 -3.38
CA GLN A 146 13.66 10.19 -2.20
C GLN A 146 12.62 9.05 -2.28
N ASP A 147 11.40 9.34 -2.73
CA ASP A 147 10.35 8.33 -2.83
C ASP A 147 10.74 7.22 -3.82
N ILE A 148 11.26 7.60 -5.00
CA ILE A 148 11.66 6.66 -6.06
C ILE A 148 12.84 5.82 -5.57
N PHE A 149 13.79 6.43 -4.87
CA PHE A 149 14.87 5.71 -4.22
C PHE A 149 14.33 4.59 -3.30
N PHE A 150 13.33 4.92 -2.45
CA PHE A 150 12.76 3.93 -1.55
C PHE A 150 11.85 2.92 -2.26
N PHE A 151 11.17 3.28 -3.36
CA PHE A 151 10.47 2.31 -4.20
C PHE A 151 11.43 1.27 -4.77
N LYS A 152 12.51 1.72 -5.42
CA LYS A 152 13.55 0.84 -5.98
C LYS A 152 14.17 -0.04 -4.89
N ARG A 153 14.52 0.53 -3.74
CA ARG A 153 15.07 -0.20 -2.59
C ARG A 153 14.10 -1.29 -2.10
N THR A 154 12.81 -0.96 -1.97
CA THR A 154 11.76 -1.90 -1.56
C THR A 154 11.68 -3.09 -2.52
N LEU A 155 11.67 -2.83 -3.82
CA LEU A 155 11.63 -3.88 -4.85
C LEU A 155 12.87 -4.77 -4.82
N ARG A 156 14.08 -4.21 -4.57
CA ARG A 156 15.31 -5.01 -4.36
C ARG A 156 15.21 -5.91 -3.13
N ILE A 157 14.62 -5.41 -2.04
CA ILE A 157 14.39 -6.22 -0.83
C ILE A 157 13.45 -7.38 -1.16
N PHE A 158 12.35 -7.16 -1.90
CA PHE A 158 11.47 -8.25 -2.35
C PHE A 158 12.24 -9.30 -3.17
N GLY A 159 13.10 -8.86 -4.11
CA GLY A 159 13.94 -9.77 -4.90
C GLY A 159 14.85 -10.64 -4.06
N ARG A 160 15.38 -10.11 -2.97
CA ARG A 160 16.24 -10.84 -2.04
C ARG A 160 15.47 -11.79 -1.14
N GLU A 161 14.42 -11.30 -0.50
CA GLU A 161 13.66 -12.05 0.52
C GLU A 161 12.76 -13.14 -0.11
N LEU A 162 12.29 -12.93 -1.34
CA LEU A 162 11.39 -13.86 -2.02
C LEU A 162 12.06 -14.67 -3.13
N LYS A 163 13.40 -14.70 -3.20
CA LYS A 163 14.14 -15.37 -4.29
C LYS A 163 13.76 -16.85 -4.46
N ASP A 164 13.51 -17.55 -3.35
CA ASP A 164 13.18 -18.97 -3.31
C ASP A 164 11.66 -19.23 -3.16
N THR A 165 10.84 -18.17 -3.29
CA THR A 165 9.40 -18.23 -3.13
C THR A 165 8.72 -18.19 -4.48
N GLY A 166 7.80 -19.13 -4.74
CA GLY A 166 7.00 -19.13 -5.96
C GLY A 166 6.07 -17.91 -6.02
N LYS A 167 6.32 -16.97 -6.94
CA LYS A 167 5.59 -15.69 -7.02
C LYS A 167 4.08 -15.86 -7.07
N LYS A 168 3.58 -16.79 -7.91
CA LYS A 168 2.13 -17.01 -8.08
C LYS A 168 1.48 -17.55 -6.80
N SER A 169 2.05 -18.58 -6.20
CA SER A 169 1.50 -19.17 -4.97
C SER A 169 1.57 -18.22 -3.78
N PHE A 170 2.61 -17.39 -3.72
CA PHE A 170 2.72 -16.35 -2.71
C PHE A 170 1.70 -15.22 -2.95
N LEU A 171 1.46 -14.83 -4.21
CA LEU A 171 0.41 -13.88 -4.56
C LEU A 171 -0.97 -14.39 -4.13
N ASP A 172 -1.29 -15.64 -4.45
CA ASP A 172 -2.57 -16.27 -4.06
C ASP A 172 -2.74 -16.32 -2.52
N TYR A 173 -1.64 -16.49 -1.80
CA TYR A 173 -1.66 -16.47 -0.33
C TYR A 173 -1.94 -15.08 0.24
N ILE A 174 -1.28 -14.02 -0.24
CA ILE A 174 -1.45 -12.68 0.32
C ILE A 174 -2.78 -12.01 -0.07
N LEU A 175 -3.48 -12.49 -1.09
CA LEU A 175 -4.78 -11.99 -1.50
C LEU A 175 -5.94 -12.56 -0.65
N LYS A 176 -5.75 -13.69 -0.01
CA LYS A 176 -6.76 -14.32 0.88
C LYS A 176 -6.99 -13.53 2.14
#